data_d7a5f351d56069639b6b9a8ce9db28fe
#
_entry.id   d7a5f351d56069639b6b9a8ce9db28fe
#
_cell.length_a   1.000
_cell.length_b   1.000
_cell.length_c   1.000
_cell.angle_alpha   90.00
_cell.angle_beta   90.00
_cell.angle_gamma   90.00
#
_symmetry.space_group_name_H-M   'P 1'
#
loop_
_entity.id
_entity.type
_entity.pdbx_description
1 polymer ?
#
loop_
_entity_poly.entity_id
_entity_poly.type
_entity_poly.pdbx_seq_one_letter_code
_entity_poly.pdbx_strand_id
1 'polypeptide(L)'
;MRILAIETSCDETAIAIVEVKRLSKSDTFKILANNVNSQIEIHKEYGGVFPAMAKREHIKNLPLVLEKTLKDAKIKIEKIDAIAVTTGPGLEPALWTGIVFAKELSLKYNIPIVPVNHMEGHIFSIFPKKGKTFKV
;
A
#
# COMPACT_ATOMS: atom_id res chain seq x y z
N MET A 1 -16.31 -4.69 2.34
CA MET A 1 -14.95 -5.01 2.83
C MET A 1 -14.02 -3.86 2.46
N ARG A 2 -13.17 -3.42 3.38
CA ARG A 2 -12.18 -2.34 3.15
C ARG A 2 -10.79 -2.90 3.34
N ILE A 3 -9.95 -2.70 2.35
CA ILE A 3 -8.58 -3.21 2.32
C ILE A 3 -7.63 -2.02 2.38
N LEU A 4 -6.68 -2.07 3.33
CA LEU A 4 -5.52 -1.20 3.37
C LEU A 4 -4.39 -1.86 2.59
N ALA A 5 -3.94 -1.25 1.51
CA ALA A 5 -2.84 -1.76 0.69
C ALA A 5 -1.55 -0.98 0.98
N ILE A 6 -0.44 -1.69 1.18
CA ILE A 6 0.89 -1.14 1.49
C ILE A 6 1.88 -1.63 0.45
N GLU A 7 2.60 -0.69 -0.18
CA GLU A 7 3.60 -0.94 -1.20
C GLU A 7 4.90 -0.19 -0.87
N THR A 8 6.00 -0.95 -0.78
CA THR A 8 7.35 -0.43 -0.49
C THR A 8 8.42 -1.21 -1.25
N SER A 9 8.13 -1.70 -2.45
CA SER A 9 9.03 -2.62 -3.17
C SER A 9 10.33 -2.00 -3.68
N CYS A 10 10.40 -0.67 -3.84
CA CYS A 10 11.58 0.02 -4.38
C CYS A 10 11.82 1.37 -3.71
N ASP A 11 11.44 2.47 -4.35
CA ASP A 11 11.72 3.86 -3.93
C ASP A 11 10.45 4.68 -3.68
N GLU A 12 9.30 4.05 -3.72
CA GLU A 12 8.02 4.70 -3.42
C GLU A 12 7.35 4.07 -2.20
N THR A 13 7.00 4.91 -1.23
CA THR A 13 6.14 4.51 -0.11
C THR A 13 4.70 4.82 -0.49
N ALA A 14 3.92 3.80 -0.78
CA ALA A 14 2.52 3.97 -1.17
C ALA A 14 1.55 3.25 -0.23
N ILE A 15 0.45 3.93 0.10
CA ILE A 15 -0.67 3.35 0.85
C ILE A 15 -1.97 3.74 0.18
N ALA A 16 -2.83 2.74 -0.04
CA ALA A 16 -4.17 2.94 -0.58
C ALA A 16 -5.25 2.29 0.31
N ILE A 17 -6.46 2.82 0.26
CA ILE A 17 -7.65 2.18 0.84
C ILE A 17 -8.65 1.91 -0.27
N VAL A 18 -9.02 0.65 -0.39
CA VAL A 18 -9.97 0.15 -1.41
C VAL A 18 -11.19 -0.42 -0.72
N GLU A 19 -12.37 0.03 -1.14
CA GLU A 19 -13.64 -0.58 -0.74
C GLU A 19 -14.07 -1.60 -1.78
N VAL A 20 -14.31 -2.83 -1.33
CA VAL A 20 -14.80 -3.94 -2.14
C VAL A 20 -16.25 -4.24 -1.77
N LYS A 21 -17.14 -4.24 -2.76
CA LYS A 21 -18.53 -4.68 -2.61
C LYS A 21 -18.73 -5.92 -3.45
N ARG A 22 -19.06 -7.02 -2.79
CA ARG A 22 -19.46 -8.27 -3.44
C ARG A 22 -20.89 -8.18 -3.93
N LEU A 23 -21.09 -8.45 -5.20
CA LEU A 23 -22.39 -8.57 -5.84
C LEU A 23 -22.55 -9.98 -6.40
N SER A 24 -23.79 -10.44 -6.60
CA SER A 24 -24.10 -11.82 -7.03
C SER A 24 -23.44 -12.22 -8.37
N LYS A 25 -23.06 -11.26 -9.21
CA LYS A 25 -22.51 -11.53 -10.55
C LYS A 25 -21.13 -10.93 -10.81
N SER A 26 -20.64 -10.05 -9.94
CA SER A 26 -19.33 -9.40 -10.10
C SER A 26 -18.96 -8.64 -8.84
N ASP A 27 -17.65 -8.57 -8.53
CA ASP A 27 -17.17 -7.69 -7.47
C ASP A 27 -16.96 -6.27 -8.00
N THR A 28 -17.23 -5.28 -7.17
CA THR A 28 -16.96 -3.88 -7.50
C THR A 28 -15.93 -3.32 -6.54
N PHE A 29 -15.00 -2.55 -7.07
CA PHE A 29 -13.89 -1.96 -6.35
C PHE A 29 -13.95 -0.44 -6.46
N LYS A 30 -13.70 0.24 -5.35
CA LYS A 30 -13.63 1.70 -5.30
C LYS A 30 -12.40 2.12 -4.50
N ILE A 31 -11.50 2.88 -5.12
CA ILE A 31 -10.36 3.49 -4.42
C ILE A 31 -10.89 4.69 -3.62
N LEU A 32 -10.81 4.61 -2.30
CA LEU A 32 -11.22 5.69 -1.39
C LEU A 32 -10.11 6.72 -1.22
N ALA A 33 -8.86 6.25 -1.08
CA ALA A 33 -7.67 7.09 -1.05
C ALA A 33 -6.48 6.33 -1.63
N ASN A 34 -5.52 7.05 -2.20
CA ASN A 34 -4.24 6.53 -2.65
C ASN A 34 -3.19 7.65 -2.50
N ASN A 35 -2.22 7.45 -1.62
CA ASN A 35 -1.14 8.38 -1.37
C ASN A 35 0.21 7.72 -1.58
N VAL A 36 1.09 8.44 -2.25
CA VAL A 36 2.45 8.01 -2.59
C VAL A 36 3.42 9.08 -2.09
N ASN A 37 4.52 8.65 -1.49
CA ASN A 37 5.69 9.46 -1.21
C ASN A 37 6.88 8.86 -1.95
N SER A 38 7.34 9.54 -3.02
CA SER A 38 8.45 9.10 -3.85
C SER A 38 9.78 9.59 -3.31
N GLN A 39 10.79 8.74 -3.41
CA GLN A 39 12.17 8.99 -3.00
C GLN A 39 13.08 9.33 -4.19
N ILE A 40 12.51 9.53 -5.40
CA ILE A 40 13.26 9.75 -6.64
C ILE A 40 14.31 10.86 -6.48
N GLU A 41 13.92 12.01 -5.90
CA GLU A 41 14.84 13.15 -5.74
C GLU A 41 16.01 12.83 -4.79
N ILE A 42 15.78 11.99 -3.78
CA ILE A 42 16.82 11.58 -2.82
C ILE A 42 17.83 10.65 -3.50
N HIS A 43 17.36 9.76 -4.37
CA HIS A 43 18.19 8.76 -5.03
C HIS A 43 18.90 9.28 -6.29
N LYS A 44 18.43 10.38 -6.85
CA LYS A 44 18.94 10.97 -8.09
C LYS A 44 20.45 11.29 -8.02
N GLU A 45 20.92 11.77 -6.88
CA GLU A 45 22.32 12.10 -6.65
C GLU A 45 23.24 10.87 -6.66
N TYR A 46 22.68 9.68 -6.43
CA TYR A 46 23.42 8.41 -6.38
C TYR A 46 23.34 7.61 -7.71
N GLY A 47 22.66 8.15 -8.72
CA GLY A 47 22.50 7.47 -10.01
C GLY A 47 21.61 6.22 -9.97
N GLY A 48 20.88 5.98 -8.87
CA GLY A 48 19.98 4.83 -8.69
C GLY A 48 19.58 4.64 -7.23
N VAL A 49 18.69 3.69 -6.96
CA VAL A 49 18.16 3.44 -5.62
C VAL A 49 19.23 2.85 -4.71
N PHE A 50 19.55 3.55 -3.61
CA PHE A 50 20.47 3.08 -2.59
C PHE A 50 19.68 2.33 -1.49
N PRO A 51 19.86 0.98 -1.33
CA PRO A 51 18.94 0.15 -0.52
C PRO A 51 18.81 0.56 0.93
N ALA A 52 19.92 0.91 1.60
CA ALA A 52 19.90 1.31 3.00
C ALA A 52 19.18 2.64 3.23
N MET A 53 19.27 3.56 2.26
CA MET A 53 18.56 4.83 2.30
C MET A 53 17.07 4.62 2.03
N ALA A 54 16.72 3.81 1.02
CA ALA A 54 15.34 3.46 0.73
C ALA A 54 14.64 2.89 1.96
N LYS A 55 15.29 1.94 2.65
CA LYS A 55 14.79 1.38 3.91
C LYS A 55 14.49 2.48 4.95
N ARG A 56 15.42 3.40 5.19
CA ARG A 56 15.27 4.46 6.19
C ARG A 56 14.11 5.41 5.86
N GLU A 57 14.00 5.80 4.60
CA GLU A 57 12.92 6.67 4.15
C GLU A 57 11.55 5.96 4.22
N HIS A 58 11.44 4.67 3.90
CA HIS A 58 10.19 3.94 4.10
C HIS A 58 9.76 3.92 5.56
N ILE A 59 10.68 3.62 6.49
CA ILE A 59 10.37 3.62 7.94
C ILE A 59 9.81 4.97 8.39
N LYS A 60 10.41 6.07 7.92
CA LYS A 60 9.99 7.43 8.24
C LYS A 60 8.63 7.78 7.60
N ASN A 61 8.42 7.38 6.36
CA ASN A 61 7.29 7.81 5.56
C ASN A 61 6.01 6.98 5.80
N LEU A 62 6.12 5.69 6.13
CA LEU A 62 4.97 4.81 6.31
C LEU A 62 3.93 5.35 7.29
N PRO A 63 4.27 5.81 8.51
CA PRO A 63 3.28 6.36 9.44
C PRO A 63 2.59 7.62 8.89
N LEU A 64 3.34 8.50 8.23
CA LEU A 64 2.83 9.76 7.69
C LEU A 64 1.88 9.52 6.51
N VAL A 65 2.26 8.60 5.61
CA VAL A 65 1.42 8.23 4.46
C VAL A 65 0.15 7.51 4.93
N LEU A 66 0.24 6.66 5.97
CA LEU A 66 -0.92 6.01 6.57
C LEU A 66 -1.91 7.03 7.14
N GLU A 67 -1.43 7.97 7.97
CA GLU A 67 -2.28 9.02 8.56
C GLU A 67 -3.00 9.82 7.49
N LYS A 68 -2.25 10.28 6.47
CA LYS A 68 -2.81 11.02 5.33
C LYS A 68 -3.86 10.20 4.59
N THR A 69 -3.59 8.90 4.35
CA THR A 69 -4.49 8.04 3.60
C THR A 69 -5.80 7.78 4.35
N LEU A 70 -5.73 7.55 5.65
CA LEU A 70 -6.92 7.42 6.50
C LEU A 70 -7.76 8.71 6.54
N LYS A 71 -7.09 9.87 6.64
CA LYS A 71 -7.76 11.18 6.59
C LYS A 71 -8.46 11.43 5.26
N ASP A 72 -7.76 11.18 4.14
CA ASP A 72 -8.30 11.37 2.80
C ASP A 72 -9.48 10.43 2.51
N ALA A 73 -9.41 9.19 2.99
CA ALA A 73 -10.49 8.22 2.90
C ALA A 73 -11.65 8.51 3.87
N LYS A 74 -11.42 9.37 4.88
CA LYS A 74 -12.37 9.67 5.98
C LYS A 74 -12.77 8.40 6.76
N ILE A 75 -11.80 7.52 6.99
CA ILE A 75 -11.98 6.23 7.66
C ILE A 75 -10.99 6.10 8.82
N LYS A 76 -11.43 5.50 9.92
CA LYS A 76 -10.56 5.09 11.03
C LYS A 76 -9.97 3.71 10.75
N ILE A 77 -8.79 3.42 11.29
CA ILE A 77 -8.07 2.15 11.08
C ILE A 77 -8.89 0.93 11.53
N GLU A 78 -9.71 1.08 12.57
CA GLU A 78 -10.59 0.03 13.10
C GLU A 78 -11.72 -0.39 12.13
N LYS A 79 -11.87 0.33 11.02
CA LYS A 79 -12.82 0.02 9.95
C LYS A 79 -12.18 -0.68 8.75
N ILE A 80 -10.90 -1.03 8.86
CA ILE A 80 -10.18 -1.83 7.88
C ILE A 80 -10.38 -3.32 8.18
N ASP A 81 -10.75 -4.08 7.16
CA ASP A 81 -11.06 -5.50 7.28
C ASP A 81 -9.86 -6.40 6.95
N ALA A 82 -8.90 -5.91 6.14
CA ALA A 82 -7.67 -6.63 5.78
C ALA A 82 -6.55 -5.66 5.41
N ILE A 83 -5.30 -6.07 5.64
CA ILE A 83 -4.10 -5.37 5.18
C ILE A 83 -3.48 -6.19 4.07
N ALA A 84 -3.41 -5.64 2.86
CA ALA A 84 -2.65 -6.19 1.75
C ALA A 84 -1.26 -5.57 1.74
N VAL A 85 -0.20 -6.37 1.67
CA VAL A 85 1.18 -5.87 1.65
C VAL A 85 1.99 -6.58 0.58
N THR A 86 2.75 -5.83 -0.21
CA THR A 86 3.64 -6.38 -1.21
C THR A 86 4.80 -7.12 -0.54
N THR A 87 4.95 -8.41 -0.91
CA THR A 87 5.99 -9.30 -0.36
C THR A 87 7.09 -9.62 -1.35
N GLY A 88 6.95 -9.21 -2.62
CA GLY A 88 7.93 -9.40 -3.69
C GLY A 88 7.30 -9.61 -5.06
N PRO A 89 8.14 -9.59 -6.12
CA PRO A 89 9.56 -9.23 -6.13
C PRO A 89 9.80 -7.74 -5.85
N GLY A 90 11.04 -7.40 -5.43
CA GLY A 90 11.43 -6.03 -5.14
C GLY A 90 12.73 -5.96 -4.35
N LEU A 91 13.08 -4.76 -3.92
CA LEU A 91 14.27 -4.51 -3.12
C LEU A 91 14.05 -5.03 -1.69
N GLU A 92 14.75 -6.10 -1.31
CA GLU A 92 14.51 -6.83 -0.05
C GLU A 92 14.47 -5.93 1.18
N PRO A 93 15.44 -5.01 1.44
CA PRO A 93 15.38 -4.13 2.61
C PRO A 93 14.18 -3.19 2.62
N ALA A 94 13.69 -2.79 1.46
CA ALA A 94 12.51 -1.95 1.30
C ALA A 94 11.21 -2.74 1.53
N LEU A 95 11.09 -3.93 0.93
CA LEU A 95 9.96 -4.85 1.14
C LEU A 95 9.74 -5.15 2.62
N TRP A 96 10.81 -5.48 3.36
CA TRP A 96 10.71 -5.77 4.78
C TRP A 96 10.18 -4.62 5.61
N THR A 97 10.38 -3.36 5.23
CA THR A 97 9.79 -2.23 5.96
C THR A 97 8.28 -2.24 5.91
N GLY A 98 7.70 -2.47 4.73
CA GLY A 98 6.26 -2.59 4.56
C GLY A 98 5.67 -3.80 5.27
N ILE A 99 6.36 -4.96 5.19
CA ILE A 99 5.94 -6.20 5.84
C ILE A 99 5.92 -6.06 7.37
N VAL A 100 6.98 -5.49 7.96
CA VAL A 100 7.05 -5.25 9.42
C VAL A 100 5.97 -4.27 9.85
N PHE A 101 5.81 -3.16 9.13
CA PHE A 101 4.78 -2.18 9.43
C PHE A 101 3.36 -2.76 9.35
N ALA A 102 3.06 -3.57 8.31
CA ALA A 102 1.80 -4.29 8.18
C ALA A 102 1.56 -5.24 9.36
N LYS A 103 2.61 -5.95 9.80
CA LYS A 103 2.55 -6.87 10.94
C LYS A 103 2.26 -6.13 12.26
N GLU A 104 2.89 -4.99 12.49
CA GLU A 104 2.63 -4.15 13.67
C GLU A 104 1.18 -3.66 13.71
N LEU A 105 0.64 -3.18 12.58
CA LEU A 105 -0.76 -2.79 12.47
C LEU A 105 -1.71 -3.97 12.69
N SER A 106 -1.41 -5.13 12.10
CA SER A 106 -2.18 -6.36 12.26
C SER A 106 -2.28 -6.77 13.72
N LEU A 107 -1.17 -6.81 14.43
CA LEU A 107 -1.14 -7.17 15.84
C LEU A 107 -1.87 -6.15 16.72
N LYS A 108 -1.69 -4.85 16.44
CA LYS A 108 -2.28 -3.78 17.24
C LYS A 108 -3.80 -3.70 17.09
N TYR A 109 -4.32 -3.92 15.88
CA TYR A 109 -5.74 -3.73 15.56
C TYR A 109 -6.48 -5.05 15.27
N ASN A 110 -5.79 -6.19 15.38
CA ASN A 110 -6.32 -7.52 15.08
C ASN A 110 -6.91 -7.62 13.65
N ILE A 111 -6.15 -7.12 12.66
CA ILE A 111 -6.54 -7.10 11.24
C ILE A 111 -5.72 -8.16 10.49
N PRO A 112 -6.33 -9.07 9.71
CA PRO A 112 -5.58 -10.06 8.94
C PRO A 112 -4.71 -9.46 7.85
N ILE A 113 -3.54 -10.09 7.58
CA ILE A 113 -2.61 -9.72 6.51
C ILE A 113 -2.80 -10.64 5.31
N VAL A 114 -2.75 -10.04 4.12
CA VAL A 114 -2.75 -10.74 2.83
C VAL A 114 -1.47 -10.37 2.07
N PRO A 115 -0.58 -11.33 1.79
CA PRO A 115 0.60 -11.09 0.97
C PRO A 115 0.20 -10.87 -0.49
N VAL A 116 0.85 -9.93 -1.18
CA VAL A 116 0.57 -9.59 -2.58
C VAL A 116 1.85 -9.63 -3.40
N ASN A 117 1.75 -10.16 -4.60
CA ASN A 117 2.84 -10.13 -5.57
C ASN A 117 2.87 -8.77 -6.29
N HIS A 118 4.06 -8.15 -6.34
CA HIS A 118 4.27 -6.83 -6.94
C HIS A 118 3.91 -6.80 -8.43
N MET A 119 4.29 -7.85 -9.19
CA MET A 119 4.04 -7.93 -10.64
C MET A 119 2.53 -8.11 -10.94
N GLU A 120 1.82 -8.87 -10.12
CA GLU A 120 0.36 -8.95 -10.21
C GLU A 120 -0.28 -7.58 -9.96
N GLY A 121 0.24 -6.82 -8.97
CA GLY A 121 -0.18 -5.45 -8.72
C GLY A 121 -0.05 -4.56 -9.96
N HIS A 122 1.05 -4.65 -10.71
CA HIS A 122 1.23 -3.93 -11.96
C HIS A 122 0.20 -4.33 -13.03
N ILE A 123 -0.02 -5.64 -13.23
CA ILE A 123 -1.02 -6.14 -14.21
C ILE A 123 -2.41 -5.61 -13.88
N PHE A 124 -2.82 -5.67 -12.62
CA PHE A 124 -4.14 -5.21 -12.21
C PHE A 124 -4.28 -3.70 -12.07
N SER A 125 -3.18 -2.94 -12.03
CA SER A 125 -3.20 -1.48 -11.90
C SER A 125 -3.86 -0.74 -13.06
N ILE A 126 -4.03 -1.40 -14.21
CA ILE A 126 -4.71 -0.82 -15.38
C ILE A 126 -6.21 -0.61 -15.19
N PHE A 127 -6.84 -1.35 -14.28
CA PHE A 127 -8.30 -1.31 -14.08
C PHE A 127 -8.76 -0.20 -13.13
N PRO A 128 -8.11 0.10 -11.99
CA PRO A 128 -8.61 1.08 -11.06
C PRO A 128 -8.38 2.52 -11.52
N LYS A 129 -9.47 3.31 -11.49
CA LYS A 129 -9.39 4.77 -11.63
C LYS A 129 -9.89 5.41 -10.34
N LYS A 130 -9.13 6.36 -9.77
CA LYS A 130 -9.49 7.07 -8.54
C LYS A 130 -10.93 7.62 -8.63
N GLY A 131 -11.73 7.34 -7.63
CA GLY A 131 -13.13 7.81 -7.54
C GLY A 131 -14.11 7.10 -8.48
N LYS A 132 -13.67 6.19 -9.34
CA LYS A 132 -14.55 5.36 -10.17
C LYS A 132 -14.65 3.94 -9.62
N THR A 133 -15.81 3.35 -9.73
CA THR A 133 -16.04 1.92 -9.45
C THR A 133 -15.69 1.12 -10.68
N PHE A 134 -14.92 0.05 -10.52
CA PHE A 134 -14.65 -0.89 -11.59
C PHE A 134 -15.11 -2.30 -11.18
N LYS A 135 -15.38 -3.13 -12.17
CA LYS A 135 -15.83 -4.51 -11.99
C LYS A 135 -14.72 -5.44 -12.47
N VAL A 136 -14.54 -6.54 -11.79
CA VAL A 136 -13.68 -7.66 -12.19
C VAL A 136 -14.52 -8.92 -12.24
#